data_01930f4d5b41ed4ba542746609844047
#
_entry.id   01930f4d5b41ed4ba542746609844047
#
_cell.length_a   1.000
_cell.length_b   1.000
_cell.length_c   1.000
_cell.angle_alpha   90.00
_cell.angle_beta   90.00
_cell.angle_gamma   90.00
#
_symmetry.space_group_name_H-M   'P 1'
#
loop_
_entity.id
_entity.type
_entity.pdbx_description
1 polymer ?
#
loop_
_entity_poly.entity_id
_entity_poly.type
_entity_poly.pdbx_seq_one_letter_code
_entity_poly.pdbx_strand_id
1 'polypeptide(L)'
;MAGSTLIQTFPANVQSPMGICSIDPTSGLVYSPGCSNYTPLSTAGTTLIDNSGGGILYGFNAISTGTSWTITAYDVYVQGTATNTNQLIATQTAAATGFQGNPGSGGTGVRYNGSLVVVTTGTPGLWNVLWD
;
A
#
# COMPACT_ATOMS: atom_id res chain seq x y z
N MET A 1 27.54 15.19 25.48
CA MET A 1 27.23 14.94 25.10
C MET A 1 26.87 14.57 24.73
N ALA A 2 26.65 14.57 24.79
CA ALA A 2 26.16 14.17 24.47
C ALA A 2 25.91 13.87 23.78
N GLY A 3 25.83 14.01 23.56
CA GLY A 3 25.37 13.81 22.98
C GLY A 3 25.13 13.36 22.50
N SER A 4 25.15 13.39 22.12
CA SER A 4 24.59 13.15 21.73
C SER A 4 23.89 12.87 21.72
N THR A 5 23.77 12.92 21.89
CA THR A 5 22.93 12.70 22.08
C THR A 5 22.05 13.17 21.74
N LEU A 6 21.84 13.89 21.42
CA LEU A 6 20.94 14.33 21.14
C LEU A 6 20.43 14.09 20.12
N ILE A 7 20.89 13.79 19.47
CA ILE A 7 20.32 13.44 18.69
C ILE A 7 19.73 12.51 19.02
N GLN A 8 19.91 12.09 19.65
CA GLN A 8 19.28 11.38 20.09
C GLN A 8 18.60 11.59 20.87
N THR A 9 18.67 12.42 20.92
CA THR A 9 17.78 12.74 21.79
C THR A 9 16.44 12.69 21.37
N PHE A 10 16.17 12.27 20.25
CA PHE A 10 14.88 11.82 20.04
C PHE A 10 14.70 10.62 20.89
N PRO A 11 13.74 10.60 21.78
CA PRO A 11 13.32 9.37 22.38
C PRO A 11 13.05 8.40 21.26
N ALA A 12 13.33 7.14 21.49
CA ALA A 12 13.17 6.14 20.46
C ALA A 12 11.76 6.09 19.88
N ASN A 13 10.79 6.56 20.64
CA ASN A 13 9.41 6.58 20.19
C ASN A 13 9.00 7.88 19.53
N VAL A 14 9.89 8.85 19.47
CA VAL A 14 9.59 10.06 18.74
C VAL A 14 10.02 9.85 17.33
N GLN A 15 9.05 9.68 16.51
CA GLN A 15 9.30 9.59 15.13
C GLN A 15 9.16 10.94 14.51
N SER A 16 9.49 11.04 13.27
CA SER A 16 9.13 12.20 12.51
C SER A 16 7.63 12.45 12.71
N PRO A 17 7.23 13.63 13.17
CA PRO A 17 5.83 13.90 13.41
C PRO A 17 4.96 13.70 12.20
N MET A 18 5.55 13.71 11.04
CA MET A 18 4.82 13.54 9.80
C MET A 18 4.98 12.15 9.21
N GLY A 19 5.67 11.28 9.89
CA GLY A 19 5.83 9.90 9.43
C GLY A 19 6.55 9.76 8.11
N ILE A 20 7.36 10.74 7.73
CA ILE A 20 8.01 10.71 6.42
C ILE A 20 9.34 9.97 6.43
N CYS A 21 9.82 9.59 7.57
CA CYS A 21 11.00 8.76 7.67
C CYS A 21 10.95 7.93 8.94
N SER A 22 11.66 6.84 8.91
CA SER A 22 11.79 5.94 10.04
C SER A 22 13.26 5.81 10.42
N ILE A 23 13.49 5.55 11.68
CA ILE A 23 14.85 5.29 12.21
C ILE A 23 14.89 3.84 12.63
N ASP A 24 15.84 3.11 12.08
CA ASP A 24 16.10 1.76 12.53
C ASP A 24 16.72 1.82 13.91
N PRO A 25 16.06 1.30 14.95
CA PRO A 25 16.57 1.40 16.31
C PRO A 25 17.84 0.58 16.53
N THR A 26 18.14 -0.39 15.69
CA THR A 26 19.32 -1.22 15.85
C THR A 26 20.54 -0.56 15.22
N SER A 27 20.41 -0.05 14.01
CA SER A 27 21.53 0.53 13.28
C SER A 27 21.60 2.04 13.37
N GLY A 28 20.51 2.70 13.77
CA GLY A 28 20.41 4.14 13.77
C GLY A 28 20.24 4.75 12.39
N LEU A 29 20.10 3.92 11.36
CA LEU A 29 19.94 4.43 10.02
C LEU A 29 18.56 5.02 9.83
N VAL A 30 18.51 6.11 9.08
CA VAL A 30 17.26 6.78 8.72
C VAL A 30 16.91 6.38 7.30
N TYR A 31 15.68 5.97 7.09
CA TYR A 31 15.23 5.63 5.75
C TYR A 31 13.84 6.20 5.49
N SER A 32 13.59 6.53 4.26
CA SER A 32 12.29 7.02 3.86
C SER A 32 11.28 5.88 3.95
N PRO A 33 10.09 6.16 4.44
CA PRO A 33 9.04 5.18 4.37
C PRO A 33 8.72 4.93 2.90
N GLY A 34 8.71 3.69 2.56
CA GLY A 34 8.17 3.26 1.30
C GLY A 34 6.85 2.60 1.59
N CYS A 35 6.56 1.59 0.83
CA CYS A 35 5.47 0.69 1.14
C CYS A 35 5.83 -0.05 2.42
N SER A 36 5.04 0.16 3.46
CA SER A 36 5.28 -0.48 4.76
C SER A 36 4.62 -1.84 4.85
N ASN A 37 3.58 -2.05 4.06
CA ASN A 37 2.79 -3.27 4.12
C ASN A 37 2.59 -3.86 2.74
N TYR A 38 2.37 -5.15 2.73
CA TYR A 38 1.87 -5.81 1.55
C TYR A 38 0.84 -6.86 1.94
N THR A 39 -0.15 -7.06 1.09
CA THR A 39 -1.19 -8.06 1.31
C THR A 39 -1.25 -8.97 0.09
N PRO A 40 -0.97 -10.27 0.25
CA PRO A 40 -1.06 -11.20 -0.86
C PRO A 40 -2.51 -11.60 -1.11
N LEU A 41 -2.88 -11.64 -2.38
CA LEU A 41 -4.22 -12.02 -2.83
C LEU A 41 -4.10 -13.14 -3.86
N SER A 42 -4.62 -14.29 -3.51
CA SER A 42 -4.60 -15.49 -4.35
C SER A 42 -5.98 -16.06 -4.61
N THR A 43 -7.02 -15.31 -4.32
CA THR A 43 -8.41 -15.72 -4.56
C THR A 43 -9.17 -14.57 -5.19
N ALA A 44 -10.12 -14.91 -6.05
CA ALA A 44 -11.00 -13.91 -6.64
C ALA A 44 -12.04 -13.46 -5.61
N GLY A 45 -12.40 -12.19 -5.67
CA GLY A 45 -13.42 -11.62 -4.81
C GLY A 45 -13.08 -10.25 -4.29
N THR A 46 -13.82 -9.81 -3.31
CA THR A 46 -13.64 -8.51 -2.67
C THR A 46 -12.92 -8.72 -1.34
N THR A 47 -11.85 -7.98 -1.15
CA THR A 47 -11.02 -8.07 0.06
C THR A 47 -10.85 -6.70 0.68
N LEU A 48 -11.13 -6.59 1.96
CA LEU A 48 -10.78 -5.42 2.76
C LEU A 48 -9.30 -5.51 3.12
N ILE A 49 -8.52 -4.55 2.63
CA ILE A 49 -7.08 -4.50 2.88
C ILE A 49 -6.78 -3.71 4.14
N ASP A 50 -7.37 -2.54 4.25
CA ASP A 50 -7.17 -1.66 5.38
C ASP A 50 -8.45 -0.90 5.70
N ASN A 51 -8.75 -0.74 6.99
CA ASN A 51 -9.86 0.08 7.42
C ASN A 51 -9.47 1.02 8.57
N SER A 52 -8.22 1.44 8.58
CA SER A 52 -7.71 2.35 9.61
C SER A 52 -8.22 3.79 9.45
N GLY A 53 -8.84 4.10 8.34
CA GLY A 53 -9.36 5.44 8.08
C GLY A 53 -8.46 6.29 7.21
N GLY A 54 -7.59 5.67 6.46
CA GLY A 54 -6.78 6.34 5.45
C GLY A 54 -5.35 5.84 5.38
N GLY A 55 -4.76 6.02 4.21
CA GLY A 55 -3.41 5.57 3.94
C GLY A 55 -3.01 5.86 2.50
N ILE A 56 -2.03 5.13 2.01
CA ILE A 56 -1.52 5.28 0.66
C ILE A 56 -1.46 3.93 -0.02
N LEU A 57 -2.05 3.84 -1.20
CA LEU A 57 -1.89 2.69 -2.08
C LEU A 57 -0.71 2.94 -3.01
N TYR A 58 0.30 2.10 -2.95
CA TYR A 58 1.47 2.23 -3.81
C TYR A 58 1.34 1.45 -5.11
N GLY A 59 0.51 0.43 -5.15
CA GLY A 59 0.24 -0.33 -6.37
C GLY A 59 0.14 -1.82 -6.13
N PHE A 60 0.27 -2.54 -7.22
CA PHE A 60 0.14 -4.00 -7.23
C PHE A 60 1.37 -4.62 -7.85
N ASN A 61 1.79 -5.73 -7.30
CA ASN A 61 2.87 -6.53 -7.86
C ASN A 61 2.34 -7.91 -8.21
N ALA A 62 2.34 -8.25 -9.49
CA ALA A 62 1.93 -9.57 -9.93
C ALA A 62 3.08 -10.56 -9.73
N ILE A 63 2.92 -11.45 -8.78
CA ILE A 63 3.90 -12.50 -8.51
C ILE A 63 3.67 -13.67 -9.45
N SER A 64 2.41 -13.98 -9.73
CA SER A 64 2.06 -14.91 -10.78
C SER A 64 0.80 -14.45 -11.51
N THR A 65 0.70 -14.77 -12.78
CA THR A 65 -0.25 -14.10 -13.66
C THR A 65 -1.67 -14.66 -13.62
N GLY A 66 -1.84 -15.94 -13.32
CA GLY A 66 -3.16 -16.54 -13.44
C GLY A 66 -3.69 -16.48 -14.88
N THR A 67 -5.00 -16.41 -15.02
CA THR A 67 -5.66 -16.26 -16.32
C THR A 67 -6.71 -15.17 -16.23
N SER A 68 -6.53 -14.11 -17.00
CA SER A 68 -7.39 -12.91 -16.92
C SER A 68 -7.54 -12.42 -15.49
N TRP A 69 -6.48 -12.52 -14.74
CA TRP A 69 -6.43 -12.20 -13.32
C TRP A 69 -6.32 -10.69 -13.18
N THR A 70 -7.39 -10.07 -12.71
CA THR A 70 -7.47 -8.61 -12.62
C THR A 70 -7.54 -8.15 -11.17
N ILE A 71 -7.17 -6.91 -10.96
CA ILE A 71 -7.23 -6.26 -9.66
C ILE A 71 -7.66 -4.80 -9.82
N THR A 72 -8.53 -4.35 -8.93
CA THR A 72 -8.99 -2.96 -8.87
C THR A 72 -9.06 -2.53 -7.41
N ALA A 73 -8.60 -1.33 -7.11
CA ALA A 73 -8.64 -0.79 -5.75
C ALA A 73 -9.61 0.36 -5.64
N TYR A 74 -10.24 0.45 -4.49
CA TYR A 74 -11.28 1.42 -4.18
C TYR A 74 -11.06 2.04 -2.80
N ASP A 75 -11.37 3.33 -2.69
CA ASP A 75 -11.48 4.03 -1.41
C ASP A 75 -12.93 3.94 -0.95
N VAL A 76 -13.21 3.03 -0.04
CA VAL A 76 -14.58 2.79 0.41
C VAL A 76 -14.78 3.44 1.77
N TYR A 77 -15.60 4.47 1.76
CA TYR A 77 -15.88 5.22 2.97
C TYR A 77 -16.95 4.53 3.79
N VAL A 78 -16.67 4.23 5.04
CA VAL A 78 -17.61 3.71 6.04
C VAL A 78 -18.69 2.79 5.46
N GLN A 79 -18.54 1.53 5.43
CA GLN A 79 -19.55 0.57 4.95
C GLN A 79 -20.08 0.81 3.53
N GLY A 80 -19.39 1.64 2.78
CA GLY A 80 -19.74 1.84 1.38
C GLY A 80 -19.41 0.61 0.54
N THR A 81 -19.75 0.68 -0.73
CA THR A 81 -19.45 -0.36 -1.69
C THR A 81 -18.46 0.13 -2.72
N ALA A 82 -17.71 -0.78 -3.30
CA ALA A 82 -16.79 -0.47 -4.39
C ALA A 82 -17.62 -0.06 -5.63
N THR A 83 -17.38 1.15 -6.10
CA THR A 83 -18.06 1.70 -7.28
C THR A 83 -17.04 2.47 -8.12
N ASN A 84 -17.40 2.76 -9.35
CA ASN A 84 -16.50 3.52 -10.22
C ASN A 84 -16.19 4.92 -9.71
N THR A 85 -17.03 5.46 -8.82
CA THR A 85 -16.82 6.80 -8.29
C THR A 85 -15.76 6.84 -7.21
N ASN A 86 -15.42 5.72 -6.61
CA ASN A 86 -14.38 5.63 -5.58
C ASN A 86 -13.22 4.72 -5.99
N GLN A 87 -13.10 4.43 -7.27
CA GLN A 87 -11.98 3.68 -7.79
C GLN A 87 -10.71 4.52 -7.75
N LEU A 88 -9.65 3.96 -7.18
CA LEU A 88 -8.39 4.67 -6.99
C LEU A 88 -7.52 4.65 -8.24
N ILE A 89 -7.45 3.52 -8.88
CA ILE A 89 -6.67 3.35 -10.11
C ILE A 89 -7.44 2.45 -11.08
N ALA A 90 -7.08 2.54 -12.35
CA ALA A 90 -7.69 1.69 -13.36
C ALA A 90 -7.42 0.22 -13.07
N THR A 91 -8.37 -0.63 -13.45
CA THR A 91 -8.22 -2.07 -13.31
C THR A 91 -6.96 -2.55 -14.02
N GLN A 92 -6.17 -3.33 -13.33
CA GLN A 92 -4.95 -3.93 -13.86
C GLN A 92 -5.17 -5.40 -14.16
N THR A 93 -4.51 -5.88 -15.20
CA THR A 93 -4.52 -7.31 -15.54
C THR A 93 -3.10 -7.83 -15.40
N ALA A 94 -2.95 -8.97 -14.76
CA ALA A 94 -1.66 -9.62 -14.60
C ALA A 94 -1.23 -10.29 -15.90
N ALA A 95 -0.91 -9.49 -16.91
CA ALA A 95 -0.44 -9.99 -18.20
C ALA A 95 0.97 -10.55 -18.10
N ALA A 96 1.73 -10.07 -17.15
CA ALA A 96 3.10 -10.52 -16.88
C ALA A 96 3.38 -10.31 -15.40
N THR A 97 4.41 -10.96 -14.88
CA THR A 97 4.86 -10.71 -13.51
C THR A 97 5.51 -9.33 -13.41
N GLY A 98 5.42 -8.75 -12.23
CA GLY A 98 6.02 -7.46 -11.95
C GLY A 98 5.01 -6.42 -11.51
N PHE A 99 5.47 -5.20 -11.37
CA PHE A 99 4.69 -4.10 -10.84
C PHE A 99 3.69 -3.61 -11.88
N GLN A 100 2.45 -3.50 -11.47
CA GLN A 100 1.34 -3.05 -12.31
C GLN A 100 0.63 -1.89 -11.63
N GLY A 101 0.07 -0.99 -12.46
CA GLY A 101 -0.75 0.09 -11.94
C GLY A 101 0.03 1.04 -11.07
N ASN A 102 0.98 1.72 -11.64
CA ASN A 102 1.80 2.68 -10.94
C ASN A 102 0.98 3.91 -10.53
N PRO A 103 0.35 3.91 -9.36
CA PRO A 103 -0.50 5.02 -8.96
C PRO A 103 0.36 6.21 -8.55
N GLY A 104 -0.02 7.34 -9.07
CA GLY A 104 0.68 8.57 -8.79
C GLY A 104 1.95 8.72 -9.60
N SER A 105 2.30 9.94 -9.87
CA SER A 105 3.51 10.29 -10.58
C SER A 105 4.72 10.06 -9.70
N GLY A 106 5.75 9.41 -10.24
CA GLY A 106 6.99 9.17 -9.51
C GLY A 106 6.89 8.12 -8.42
N GLY A 107 5.85 7.30 -8.40
CA GLY A 107 5.72 6.24 -7.43
C GLY A 107 5.32 6.70 -6.04
N THR A 108 4.70 7.86 -5.93
CA THR A 108 4.27 8.42 -4.65
C THR A 108 3.00 7.79 -4.10
N GLY A 109 2.30 7.01 -4.92
CA GLY A 109 1.07 6.35 -4.53
C GLY A 109 -0.16 7.25 -4.61
N VAL A 110 -1.29 6.65 -4.30
CA VAL A 110 -2.59 7.33 -4.26
C VAL A 110 -3.15 7.24 -2.85
N ARG A 111 -3.55 8.38 -2.31
CA ARG A 111 -4.12 8.41 -0.97
C ARG A 111 -5.56 7.91 -0.99
N TYR A 112 -5.90 7.10 -0.03
CA TYR A 112 -7.28 6.79 0.29
C TYR A 112 -7.62 7.36 1.67
N ASN A 113 -8.88 7.68 1.89
CA ASN A 113 -9.32 8.36 3.11
C ASN A 113 -10.29 7.54 3.95
N GLY A 114 -10.84 6.50 3.36
CA GLY A 114 -11.71 5.56 4.06
C GLY A 114 -11.00 4.24 4.28
N SER A 115 -11.57 3.20 3.68
CA SER A 115 -10.99 1.87 3.72
C SER A 115 -10.45 1.49 2.36
N LEU A 116 -9.31 0.84 2.34
CA LEU A 116 -8.77 0.29 1.10
C LEU A 116 -9.42 -1.07 0.84
N VAL A 117 -10.21 -1.13 -0.21
CA VAL A 117 -10.90 -2.35 -0.64
C VAL A 117 -10.40 -2.70 -2.03
N VAL A 118 -10.13 -3.97 -2.25
CA VAL A 118 -9.64 -4.47 -3.51
C VAL A 118 -10.57 -5.55 -4.04
N VAL A 119 -10.85 -5.48 -5.33
CA VAL A 119 -11.65 -6.49 -6.03
C VAL A 119 -10.77 -7.17 -7.06
N THR A 120 -10.74 -8.48 -7.01
CA THR A 120 -10.01 -9.32 -7.97
C THR A 120 -10.97 -10.22 -8.71
N THR A 121 -10.70 -10.46 -9.99
CA THR A 121 -11.49 -11.34 -10.84
C THR A 121 -10.61 -12.19 -11.75
N GLY A 122 -11.18 -13.24 -12.28
CA GLY A 122 -10.48 -14.17 -13.17
C GLY A 122 -9.99 -15.40 -12.44
N THR A 123 -9.15 -16.19 -13.12
CA THR A 123 -8.52 -17.36 -12.49
C THR A 123 -7.29 -16.89 -11.73
N PRO A 124 -7.26 -17.12 -10.44
CA PRO A 124 -6.19 -16.56 -9.60
C PRO A 124 -4.78 -16.92 -9.97
N GLY A 125 -3.95 -15.93 -9.98
CA GLY A 125 -2.52 -16.02 -9.77
C GLY A 125 -2.22 -15.51 -8.37
N LEU A 126 -1.24 -14.62 -8.26
CA LEU A 126 -0.90 -13.99 -6.98
C LEU A 126 -0.60 -12.51 -7.20
N TRP A 127 -1.36 -11.66 -6.55
CA TRP A 127 -1.06 -10.24 -6.41
C TRP A 127 -0.51 -9.95 -5.03
N ASN A 128 0.44 -9.06 -4.93
CA ASN A 128 0.73 -8.36 -3.69
C ASN A 128 0.22 -6.92 -3.83
N VAL A 129 -0.65 -6.52 -2.93
CA VAL A 129 -1.11 -5.13 -2.81
C VAL A 129 -0.12 -4.42 -1.90
N LEU A 130 0.45 -3.33 -2.36
CA LEU A 130 1.45 -2.55 -1.63
C LEU A 130 0.80 -1.29 -1.10
N TRP A 131 0.82 -1.10 0.21
CA TRP A 131 0.11 -0.01 0.86
C TRP A 131 0.77 0.41 2.17
N ASP A 132 0.30 1.53 2.70
CA ASP A 132 0.76 2.06 3.98
C ASP A 132 -0.37 2.76 4.73
#